data_fe2f700ee86107e5a4887975165cfb91
#
_entry.id   fe2f700ee86107e5a4887975165cfb91
#
_cell.length_a   1.000
_cell.length_b   1.000
_cell.length_c   1.000
_cell.angle_alpha   90.00
_cell.angle_beta   90.00
_cell.angle_gamma   90.00
#
_symmetry.space_group_name_H-M   'P 1'
#
loop_
_entity.id
_entity.type
_entity.pdbx_description
1 polymer ?
#
loop_
_entity_poly.entity_id
_entity_poly.type
_entity_poly.pdbx_seq_one_letter_code
_entity_poly.pdbx_strand_id
1 'polypeptide(L)'
;VEALLQQCLVKVVRNYEGNRFSKQHFAPSNLIDGKTLIIERAFLYHYETITLENLAKTLGLSVRQTERFLKKYYGKTFQQKKQEARMSAAKIYLTDKRLSITQIAEKLNYSTSQHFTQAFRQHYGITANKYRRQLQDPMD
;
A
#
# COMPACT_ATOMS: atom_id res chain seq x y z
N VAL A 1 -7.92 4.26 15.42
CA VAL A 1 -6.96 3.89 14.37
C VAL A 1 -7.13 2.43 13.95
N GLU A 2 -7.30 1.50 14.86
CA GLU A 2 -7.58 0.08 14.55
C GLU A 2 -8.93 -0.12 13.85
N ALA A 3 -9.97 0.63 14.22
CA ALA A 3 -11.30 0.52 13.62
C ALA A 3 -11.33 0.98 12.15
N LEU A 4 -10.55 1.99 11.76
CA LEU A 4 -10.44 2.47 10.38
C LEU A 4 -9.65 1.49 9.50
N LEU A 5 -8.62 0.85 10.05
CA LEU A 5 -7.86 -0.22 9.37
C LEU A 5 -8.74 -1.47 9.18
N GLN A 6 -9.57 -1.84 10.15
CA GLN A 6 -10.53 -2.94 10.03
C GLN A 6 -11.64 -2.63 9.02
N GLN A 7 -12.13 -1.40 8.93
CA GLN A 7 -13.13 -1.00 7.92
C GLN A 7 -12.55 -0.96 6.51
N CYS A 8 -11.30 -0.55 6.32
CA CYS A 8 -10.60 -0.66 5.04
C CYS A 8 -10.38 -2.13 4.64
N LEU A 9 -10.07 -2.99 5.61
CA LEU A 9 -9.93 -4.44 5.43
C LEU A 9 -11.25 -5.09 4.98
N VAL A 10 -12.35 -4.76 5.63
CA VAL A 10 -13.69 -5.28 5.27
C VAL A 10 -14.08 -4.83 3.86
N LYS A 11 -13.74 -3.61 3.43
CA LYS A 11 -13.99 -3.15 2.06
C LYS A 11 -13.10 -3.85 1.03
N VAL A 12 -11.85 -4.11 1.34
CA VAL A 12 -10.92 -4.85 0.46
C VAL A 12 -11.35 -6.31 0.34
N VAL A 13 -11.72 -6.96 1.44
CA VAL A 13 -12.23 -8.33 1.45
C VAL A 13 -13.58 -8.42 0.74
N ARG A 14 -14.50 -7.46 0.92
CA ARG A 14 -15.78 -7.41 0.20
C ARG A 14 -15.61 -7.22 -1.31
N ASN A 15 -14.71 -6.36 -1.75
CA ASN A 15 -14.40 -6.22 -3.18
C ASN A 15 -13.75 -7.48 -3.76
N TYR A 16 -13.01 -8.21 -2.95
CA TYR A 16 -12.41 -9.48 -3.37
C TYR A 16 -13.46 -10.61 -3.45
N GLU A 17 -14.41 -10.65 -2.53
CA GLU A 17 -15.52 -11.63 -2.55
C GLU A 17 -16.57 -11.28 -3.61
N GLY A 18 -16.83 -10.00 -3.89
CA GLY A 18 -17.77 -9.55 -4.93
C GLY A 18 -17.33 -9.91 -6.36
N ASN A 19 -16.05 -10.11 -6.60
CA ASN A 19 -15.50 -10.51 -7.90
C ASN A 19 -15.50 -12.03 -8.15
N ARG A 20 -15.97 -12.84 -7.18
CA ARG A 20 -16.06 -14.31 -7.34
C ARG A 20 -17.20 -14.79 -8.24
N PHE A 21 -18.07 -13.93 -8.72
CA PHE A 21 -19.26 -14.33 -9.47
C PHE A 21 -19.19 -14.14 -10.99
N SER A 22 -18.07 -13.80 -11.59
CA SER A 22 -17.90 -13.96 -13.01
C SER A 22 -17.20 -15.30 -13.30
N LYS A 23 -18.03 -16.32 -13.55
CA LYS A 23 -17.60 -17.59 -14.15
C LYS A 23 -16.97 -17.32 -15.52
N GLN A 24 -15.67 -17.17 -15.58
CA GLN A 24 -14.90 -17.38 -16.80
C GLN A 24 -13.63 -18.14 -16.46
N HIS A 25 -13.55 -19.33 -17.01
CA HIS A 25 -12.46 -20.27 -17.17
C HIS A 25 -11.10 -19.84 -16.62
N PHE A 26 -10.79 -20.24 -15.39
CA PHE A 26 -9.43 -20.16 -14.84
C PHE A 26 -8.82 -21.56 -14.78
N ALA A 27 -7.91 -21.83 -15.68
CA ALA A 27 -6.90 -22.85 -15.52
C ALA A 27 -5.86 -22.40 -14.45
N PRO A 28 -5.07 -23.26 -13.86
CA PRO A 28 -4.70 -23.38 -12.46
C PRO A 28 -3.97 -22.15 -11.90
N SER A 29 -4.72 -21.22 -11.32
CA SER A 29 -4.26 -19.97 -10.73
C SER A 29 -3.95 -20.05 -9.23
N ASN A 30 -4.25 -21.15 -8.55
CA ASN A 30 -4.21 -21.24 -7.09
C ASN A 30 -2.85 -20.88 -6.45
N LEU A 31 -1.74 -21.12 -7.13
CA LEU A 31 -0.40 -20.75 -6.63
C LEU A 31 -0.09 -19.26 -6.86
N ILE A 32 -0.59 -18.68 -7.95
CA ILE A 32 -0.42 -17.25 -8.26
C ILE A 32 -1.28 -16.43 -7.31
N ASP A 33 -2.53 -16.83 -7.10
CA ASP A 33 -3.47 -16.16 -6.20
C ASP A 33 -2.96 -16.18 -4.75
N GLY A 34 -2.39 -17.30 -4.29
CA GLY A 34 -1.78 -17.41 -2.98
C GLY A 34 -0.58 -16.48 -2.79
N LYS A 35 0.32 -16.40 -3.76
CA LYS A 35 1.47 -15.49 -3.71
C LYS A 35 1.06 -14.03 -3.78
N THR A 36 0.10 -13.69 -4.61
CA THR A 36 -0.46 -12.35 -4.71
C THR A 36 -1.07 -11.91 -3.37
N LEU A 37 -1.84 -12.79 -2.73
CA LEU A 37 -2.43 -12.51 -1.42
C LEU A 37 -1.36 -12.26 -0.34
N ILE A 38 -0.30 -13.07 -0.32
CA ILE A 38 0.83 -12.88 0.60
C ILE A 38 1.49 -11.52 0.37
N ILE A 39 1.73 -11.14 -0.89
CA ILE A 39 2.32 -9.85 -1.26
C ILE A 39 1.43 -8.69 -0.82
N GLU A 40 0.15 -8.72 -1.13
CA GLU A 40 -0.77 -7.65 -0.74
C GLU A 40 -0.84 -7.49 0.79
N ARG A 41 -0.93 -8.58 1.54
CA ARG A 41 -0.90 -8.55 3.00
C ARG A 41 0.42 -7.99 3.54
N ALA A 42 1.54 -8.41 2.99
CA ALA A 42 2.86 -7.96 3.42
C ALA A 42 3.03 -6.44 3.24
N PHE A 43 2.61 -5.89 2.11
CA PHE A 43 2.67 -4.44 1.86
C PHE A 43 1.58 -3.66 2.60
N LEU A 44 0.43 -4.26 2.88
CA LEU A 44 -0.63 -3.59 3.64
C LEU A 44 -0.29 -3.43 5.13
N TYR A 45 0.27 -4.48 5.75
CA TYR A 45 0.49 -4.52 7.20
C TYR A 45 1.93 -4.29 7.64
N HIS A 46 2.89 -4.56 6.76
CA HIS A 46 4.32 -4.57 7.11
C HIS A 46 5.17 -3.67 6.22
N TYR A 47 4.55 -2.71 5.50
CA TYR A 47 5.28 -1.83 4.58
C TYR A 47 6.44 -1.08 5.25
N GLU A 48 6.38 -0.85 6.55
CA GLU A 48 7.45 -0.18 7.30
C GLU A 48 8.69 -1.07 7.43
N THR A 49 8.50 -2.32 7.79
CA THR A 49 9.56 -3.25 8.18
C THR A 49 9.90 -4.29 7.13
N ILE A 50 9.05 -4.45 6.10
CA ILE A 50 9.25 -5.45 5.07
C ILE A 50 10.55 -5.22 4.30
N THR A 51 11.33 -6.28 4.13
CA THR A 51 12.49 -6.33 3.25
C THR A 51 12.23 -7.28 2.10
N LEU A 52 12.99 -7.12 1.01
CA LEU A 52 12.86 -8.00 -0.16
C LEU A 52 13.22 -9.45 0.19
N GLU A 53 14.22 -9.64 1.06
CA GLU A 53 14.67 -10.96 1.54
C GLU A 53 13.57 -11.66 2.35
N ASN A 54 12.91 -10.92 3.26
CA ASN A 54 11.82 -11.47 4.07
C ASN A 54 10.61 -11.82 3.20
N LEU A 55 10.27 -10.97 2.23
CA LEU A 55 9.21 -11.27 1.27
C LEU A 55 9.53 -12.51 0.44
N ALA A 56 10.74 -12.62 -0.07
CA ALA A 56 11.21 -13.78 -0.84
C ALA A 56 11.11 -15.07 -0.03
N LYS A 57 11.56 -15.04 1.23
CA LYS A 57 11.46 -16.17 2.15
C LYS A 57 10.01 -16.59 2.39
N THR A 58 9.11 -15.64 2.60
CA THR A 58 7.68 -15.92 2.82
C THR A 58 7.02 -16.52 1.57
N LEU A 59 7.46 -16.11 0.39
CA LEU A 59 6.96 -16.63 -0.89
C LEU A 59 7.58 -17.98 -1.30
N GLY A 60 8.62 -18.44 -0.59
CA GLY A 60 9.41 -19.61 -0.96
C GLY A 60 10.17 -19.41 -2.27
N LEU A 61 10.60 -18.19 -2.56
CA LEU A 61 11.30 -17.79 -3.77
C LEU A 61 12.69 -17.23 -3.46
N SER A 62 13.59 -17.25 -4.42
CA SER A 62 14.81 -16.44 -4.33
C SER A 62 14.47 -14.94 -4.47
N VAL A 63 15.37 -14.07 -4.01
CA VAL A 63 15.25 -12.61 -4.15
C VAL A 63 15.01 -12.24 -5.64
N ARG A 64 15.81 -12.80 -6.53
CA ARG A 64 15.69 -12.55 -7.98
C ARG A 64 14.35 -13.02 -8.57
N GLN A 65 13.85 -14.17 -8.12
CA GLN A 65 12.52 -14.65 -8.54
C GLN A 65 11.41 -13.75 -8.01
N THR A 66 11.54 -13.25 -6.79
CA THR A 66 10.58 -12.31 -6.19
C THR A 66 10.53 -10.99 -6.95
N GLU A 67 11.67 -10.42 -7.31
CA GLU A 67 11.73 -9.21 -8.16
C GLU A 67 11.08 -9.43 -9.53
N ARG A 68 11.37 -10.56 -10.17
CA ARG A 68 10.73 -10.93 -11.45
C ARG A 68 9.21 -11.08 -11.30
N PHE A 69 8.77 -11.70 -10.22
CA PHE A 69 7.35 -11.86 -9.92
C PHE A 69 6.67 -10.50 -9.76
N LEU A 70 7.23 -9.60 -8.93
CA LEU A 70 6.71 -8.25 -8.73
C LEU A 70 6.65 -7.48 -10.06
N LYS A 71 7.70 -7.55 -10.87
CA LYS A 71 7.75 -6.86 -12.17
C LYS A 71 6.73 -7.42 -13.15
N LYS A 72 6.57 -8.75 -13.19
CA LYS A 72 5.65 -9.43 -14.11
C LYS A 72 4.17 -9.15 -13.76
N TYR A 73 3.80 -9.26 -12.48
CA TYR A 73 2.40 -9.21 -12.07
C TYR A 73 1.91 -7.81 -11.64
N TYR A 74 2.84 -6.95 -11.17
CA TYR A 74 2.52 -5.60 -10.71
C TYR A 74 3.12 -4.51 -11.59
N GLY A 75 4.03 -4.84 -12.52
CA GLY A 75 4.76 -3.86 -13.31
C GLY A 75 5.73 -2.99 -12.49
N LYS A 76 5.98 -3.33 -11.22
CA LYS A 76 6.68 -2.51 -10.23
C LYS A 76 7.85 -3.25 -9.61
N THR A 77 8.89 -2.51 -9.21
CA THR A 77 9.94 -3.03 -8.34
C THR A 77 9.44 -3.13 -6.89
N PHE A 78 10.18 -3.85 -6.05
CA PHE A 78 9.90 -3.91 -4.61
C PHE A 78 9.84 -2.52 -3.99
N GLN A 79 10.80 -1.65 -4.31
CA GLN A 79 10.85 -0.28 -3.78
C GLN A 79 9.65 0.57 -4.23
N GLN A 80 9.26 0.45 -5.49
CA GLN A 80 8.07 1.15 -6.00
C GLN A 80 6.79 0.68 -5.29
N LYS A 81 6.65 -0.63 -5.07
CA LYS A 81 5.51 -1.20 -4.34
C LYS A 81 5.50 -0.75 -2.88
N LYS A 82 6.67 -0.71 -2.23
CA LYS A 82 6.84 -0.21 -0.86
C LYS A 82 6.49 1.27 -0.74
N GLN A 83 6.95 2.09 -1.70
CA GLN A 83 6.62 3.51 -1.75
C GLN A 83 5.11 3.73 -1.93
N GLU A 84 4.47 2.98 -2.81
CA GLU A 84 3.02 3.03 -3.02
C GLU A 84 2.25 2.70 -1.74
N ALA A 85 2.65 1.67 -1.01
CA ALA A 85 2.05 1.30 0.27
C ALA A 85 2.19 2.42 1.31
N ARG A 86 3.37 3.04 1.41
CA ARG A 86 3.59 4.22 2.27
C ARG A 86 2.67 5.39 1.90
N MET A 87 2.51 5.67 0.61
CA MET A 87 1.65 6.76 0.15
C MET A 87 0.17 6.48 0.41
N SER A 88 -0.26 5.23 0.28
CA SER A 88 -1.61 4.81 0.66
C SER A 88 -1.86 4.99 2.16
N ALA A 89 -0.92 4.59 3.00
CA ALA A 89 -0.99 4.82 4.45
C ALA A 89 -0.98 6.33 4.80
N ALA A 90 -0.21 7.14 4.07
CA ALA A 90 -0.20 8.60 4.24
C ALA A 90 -1.59 9.21 4.08
N LYS A 91 -2.37 8.78 3.10
CA LYS A 91 -3.75 9.25 2.92
C LYS A 91 -4.62 8.97 4.14
N ILE A 92 -4.47 7.79 4.74
CA ILE A 92 -5.22 7.41 5.95
C ILE A 92 -4.81 8.31 7.13
N TYR A 93 -3.51 8.51 7.37
CA TYR A 93 -3.04 9.40 8.43
C TYR A 93 -3.45 10.86 8.23
N LEU A 94 -3.57 11.32 6.99
CA LEU A 94 -4.01 12.69 6.67
C LEU A 94 -5.48 12.94 7.01
N THR A 95 -6.30 11.92 7.17
CA THR A 95 -7.68 12.06 7.65
C THR A 95 -7.74 12.41 9.15
N ASP A 96 -6.73 12.04 9.93
CA ASP A 96 -6.64 12.37 11.36
C ASP A 96 -6.10 13.79 11.54
N LYS A 97 -6.99 14.71 11.92
CA LYS A 97 -6.65 16.11 12.15
C LYS A 97 -5.68 16.34 13.31
N ARG A 98 -5.56 15.38 14.23
CA ARG A 98 -4.68 15.46 15.40
C ARG A 98 -3.20 15.25 15.04
N LEU A 99 -2.94 14.59 13.92
CA LEU A 99 -1.58 14.33 13.47
C LEU A 99 -1.02 15.49 12.65
N SER A 100 0.12 16.03 13.05
CA SER A 100 0.87 16.98 12.24
C SER A 100 1.53 16.30 11.03
N ILE A 101 1.89 17.07 10.00
CA ILE A 101 2.63 16.55 8.84
C ILE A 101 3.96 15.93 9.28
N THR A 102 4.62 16.51 10.27
CA THR A 102 5.88 15.98 10.84
C THR A 102 5.65 14.62 11.49
N GLN A 103 4.63 14.49 12.32
CA GLN A 103 4.27 13.20 12.95
C GLN A 103 3.90 12.12 11.92
N ILE A 104 3.23 12.51 10.84
CA ILE A 104 2.92 11.57 9.74
C ILE A 104 4.20 11.13 9.03
N ALA A 105 5.11 12.06 8.75
CA ALA A 105 6.41 11.73 8.16
C ALA A 105 7.21 10.73 9.02
N GLU A 106 7.25 10.95 10.33
CA GLU A 106 7.88 10.05 11.30
C GLU A 106 7.23 8.65 11.29
N LYS A 107 5.89 8.58 11.35
CA LYS A 107 5.15 7.31 11.29
C LYS A 107 5.39 6.53 10.00
N LEU A 108 5.68 7.22 8.92
CA LEU A 108 5.98 6.62 7.61
C LEU A 108 7.47 6.38 7.39
N ASN A 109 8.30 6.56 8.43
CA ASN A 109 9.77 6.41 8.38
C ASN A 109 10.45 7.30 7.34
N TYR A 110 10.00 8.55 7.22
CA TYR A 110 10.72 9.59 6.50
C TYR A 110 11.65 10.34 7.45
N SER A 111 12.86 10.64 6.99
CA SER A 111 13.87 11.36 7.78
C SER A 111 13.45 12.81 8.10
N THR A 112 12.64 13.42 7.24
CA THR A 112 12.12 14.78 7.43
C THR A 112 10.72 14.92 6.84
N SER A 113 9.95 15.89 7.34
CA SER A 113 8.66 16.27 6.78
C SER A 113 8.75 16.80 5.34
N GLN A 114 9.88 17.41 4.99
CA GLN A 114 10.14 17.88 3.62
C GLN A 114 10.25 16.71 2.64
N HIS A 115 11.02 15.66 3.00
CA HIS A 115 11.14 14.46 2.18
C HIS A 115 9.77 13.76 1.98
N PHE A 116 8.98 13.68 3.04
CA PHE A 116 7.62 13.15 2.95
C PHE A 116 6.74 14.00 2.02
N THR A 117 6.72 15.31 2.20
CA THR A 117 5.90 16.23 1.40
C THR A 117 6.29 16.18 -0.08
N GLN A 118 7.57 16.09 -0.38
CA GLN A 118 8.07 15.94 -1.76
C GLN A 118 7.63 14.59 -2.35
N ALA A 119 7.80 13.49 -1.63
CA ALA A 119 7.39 12.17 -2.07
C ALA A 119 5.87 12.09 -2.30
N PHE A 120 5.07 12.67 -1.40
CA PHE A 120 3.62 12.74 -1.54
C PHE A 120 3.21 13.53 -2.79
N ARG A 121 3.82 14.69 -3.01
CA ARG A 121 3.58 15.51 -4.19
C ARG A 121 3.97 14.81 -5.48
N GLN A 122 5.11 14.12 -5.50
CA GLN A 122 5.54 13.35 -6.67
C GLN A 122 4.57 12.22 -7.00
N HIS A 123 3.98 11.60 -5.97
CA HIS A 123 3.09 10.46 -6.15
C HIS A 123 1.66 10.86 -6.53
N TYR A 124 1.11 11.92 -5.91
CA TYR A 124 -0.29 12.34 -6.08
C TYR A 124 -0.47 13.67 -6.83
N GLY A 125 0.59 14.36 -7.19
CA GLY A 125 0.54 15.64 -7.88
C GLY A 125 0.19 16.86 -7.02
N ILE A 126 -0.22 16.65 -5.76
CA ILE A 126 -0.58 17.70 -4.80
C ILE A 126 0.17 17.51 -3.47
N THR A 127 0.33 18.59 -2.71
CA THR A 127 0.98 18.50 -1.40
C THR A 127 0.07 17.83 -0.36
N ALA A 128 0.67 17.21 0.66
CA ALA A 128 -0.07 16.58 1.76
C ALA A 128 -1.01 17.57 2.47
N ASN A 129 -0.57 18.82 2.66
CA ASN A 129 -1.40 19.87 3.24
C ASN A 129 -2.61 20.23 2.35
N LYS A 130 -2.41 20.32 1.03
CA LYS A 130 -3.51 20.59 0.09
C LYS A 130 -4.50 19.43 0.09
N TYR A 131 -4.01 18.19 0.06
CA TYR A 131 -4.85 16.99 0.15
C TYR A 131 -5.70 17.00 1.44
N ARG A 132 -5.09 17.30 2.61
CA ARG A 132 -5.81 17.41 3.89
C ARG A 132 -6.92 18.46 3.85
N ARG A 133 -6.68 19.65 3.28
CA ARG A 133 -7.70 20.69 3.14
C ARG A 133 -8.87 20.22 2.28
N GLN A 134 -8.61 19.57 1.17
CA GLN A 134 -9.67 19.01 0.31
C GLN A 134 -10.53 17.96 0.99
N LEU A 135 -9.99 17.23 1.98
CA LEU A 135 -10.79 16.31 2.81
C LEU A 135 -11.70 17.05 3.80
N GLN A 136 -11.36 18.28 4.15
CA GLN A 136 -12.10 19.10 5.13
C GLN A 136 -13.17 19.96 4.47
N ASP A 137 -12.96 20.38 3.22
CA ASP A 137 -13.88 21.17 2.40
C ASP A 137 -14.13 20.43 1.07
N PRO A 138 -15.06 19.47 1.02
CA PRO A 138 -15.37 18.75 -0.21
C PRO A 138 -16.17 19.57 -1.24
N MET A 139 -16.38 20.87 -1.02
CA MET A 139 -17.29 21.71 -1.81
C MET A 139 -16.63 22.88 -2.55
N ASP A 140 -15.32 22.77 -2.87
CA ASP A 140 -14.66 23.69 -3.83
C ASP A 140 -14.10 22.95 -5.03
#